data_996f3d9f841068bb50a6dc916968e2f9
#
_entry.id   996f3d9f841068bb50a6dc916968e2f9
#
_cell.length_a   1.000
_cell.length_b   1.000
_cell.length_c   1.000
_cell.angle_alpha   90.00
_cell.angle_beta   90.00
_cell.angle_gamma   90.00
#
_symmetry.space_group_name_H-M   'P 1'
#
loop_
_entity.id
_entity.type
_entity.pdbx_description
1 polymer ?
#
loop_
_entity_poly.entity_id
_entity_poly.type
_entity_poly.pdbx_seq_one_letter_code
_entity_poly.pdbx_strand_id
1 'polypeptide(L)'
;MGEHIVALRGWHPALAQAEVRALFPGRNIQPFASPRLMQLQLNEEDLPNISISSGIEAIFNNGENHPFNNVESIRSIIKSHLEVNPPNDEACAVVAWKHGRGIEGVSRSAFAGRVGGILSSMGAKIDLEHPKQRFGILIDQHSNSVTFGWLQGMGPKGDGSVERRASQRPFFKPVSLEPRLARLAVNLAGGPLQKGAILDPMTGTGGFAIEAALSGRDVVALDLDSEMIVGAKSNLEWSGSTANVFFQGDATNVKASIPTDGPQTFSGIVLDPPYGRNSQGSLDHEELLKQTLLSCSKVVENGALVLILPSEARELCLESTLTAEERPQLIHFQWPELERLLLDCNWKYEDAWYVFVHGSLGRVVIYASIAPQG
;
A
#
# COMPACT_ATOMS: atom_id res chain seq x y z
N MET A 1 -3.88 -7.38 -23.96
CA MET A 1 -3.05 -6.69 -22.96
C MET A 1 -3.01 -5.24 -23.35
N GLY A 2 -3.51 -4.34 -22.52
CA GLY A 2 -3.44 -2.90 -22.73
C GLY A 2 -2.32 -2.27 -21.93
N GLU A 3 -1.73 -1.21 -22.44
CA GLU A 3 -0.85 -0.35 -21.64
C GLU A 3 -1.72 0.53 -20.74
N HIS A 4 -1.35 0.58 -19.47
CA HIS A 4 -2.09 1.33 -18.48
C HIS A 4 -1.13 2.30 -17.77
N ILE A 5 -1.62 3.50 -17.49
CA ILE A 5 -0.94 4.41 -16.58
C ILE A 5 -1.62 4.29 -15.21
N VAL A 6 -0.84 4.00 -14.19
CA VAL A 6 -1.28 3.91 -12.80
C VAL A 6 -0.88 5.19 -12.07
N ALA A 7 -1.86 5.90 -11.54
CA ALA A 7 -1.64 7.01 -10.64
C ALA A 7 -1.60 6.52 -9.20
N LEU A 8 -0.59 6.97 -8.45
CA LEU A 8 -0.34 6.58 -7.06
C LEU A 8 -0.77 7.68 -6.09
N ARG A 9 -1.26 7.27 -4.92
CA ARG A 9 -1.60 8.19 -3.84
C ARG A 9 -0.36 8.93 -3.35
N GLY A 10 -0.54 10.22 -3.08
CA GLY A 10 0.57 11.08 -2.69
C GLY A 10 1.02 10.97 -1.24
N TRP A 11 0.45 10.04 -0.49
CA TRP A 11 0.81 9.85 0.90
C TRP A 11 2.26 9.39 1.07
N HIS A 12 2.70 8.41 0.31
CA HIS A 12 4.08 7.91 0.27
C HIS A 12 4.37 7.27 -1.09
N PRO A 13 4.81 8.04 -2.08
CA PRO A 13 4.98 7.54 -3.44
C PRO A 13 5.89 6.32 -3.57
N ALA A 14 7.03 6.31 -2.87
CA ALA A 14 7.98 5.20 -2.94
C ALA A 14 7.40 3.89 -2.39
N LEU A 15 6.69 3.93 -1.25
CA LEU A 15 6.00 2.75 -0.72
C LEU A 15 4.87 2.29 -1.64
N ALA A 16 4.11 3.22 -2.24
CA ALA A 16 3.08 2.88 -3.20
C ALA A 16 3.66 2.20 -4.46
N GLN A 17 4.82 2.66 -4.95
CA GLN A 17 5.54 1.98 -6.03
C GLN A 17 6.00 0.58 -5.63
N ALA A 18 6.51 0.40 -4.42
CA ALA A 18 6.92 -0.91 -3.90
C ALA A 18 5.74 -1.87 -3.79
N GLU A 19 4.58 -1.39 -3.30
CA GLU A 19 3.34 -2.18 -3.27
C GLU A 19 2.92 -2.63 -4.67
N VAL A 20 2.92 -1.73 -5.66
CA VAL A 20 2.59 -2.09 -7.05
C VAL A 20 3.54 -3.17 -7.59
N ARG A 21 4.85 -3.05 -7.35
CA ARG A 21 5.82 -4.07 -7.76
C ARG A 21 5.57 -5.41 -7.07
N ALA A 22 5.20 -5.40 -5.80
CA ALA A 22 4.89 -6.62 -5.05
C ALA A 22 3.59 -7.28 -5.53
N LEU A 23 2.55 -6.48 -5.84
CA LEU A 23 1.25 -7.00 -6.31
C LEU A 23 1.28 -7.52 -7.74
N PHE A 24 2.21 -7.02 -8.59
CA PHE A 24 2.32 -7.37 -10.01
C PHE A 24 3.73 -7.88 -10.37
N PRO A 25 4.20 -8.97 -9.73
CA PRO A 25 5.53 -9.50 -9.97
C PRO A 25 5.70 -9.94 -11.42
N GLY A 26 6.88 -9.67 -12.00
CA GLY A 26 7.20 -10.04 -13.38
C GLY A 26 6.53 -9.17 -14.45
N ARG A 27 5.72 -8.19 -14.10
CA ARG A 27 5.22 -7.18 -15.05
C ARG A 27 6.32 -6.18 -15.38
N ASN A 28 6.37 -5.77 -16.65
CA ASN A 28 7.23 -4.67 -17.06
C ASN A 28 6.62 -3.35 -16.55
N ILE A 29 7.30 -2.72 -15.61
CA ILE A 29 6.87 -1.47 -14.97
C ILE A 29 7.81 -0.36 -15.39
N GLN A 30 7.30 0.62 -16.14
CA GLN A 30 8.07 1.77 -16.57
C GLN A 30 7.81 2.97 -15.65
N PRO A 31 8.85 3.65 -15.16
CA PRO A 31 8.70 4.88 -14.40
C PRO A 31 8.34 6.05 -15.30
N PHE A 32 7.68 7.07 -14.72
CA PHE A 32 7.52 8.38 -15.31
C PHE A 32 8.42 9.41 -14.62
N ALA A 33 8.47 10.63 -15.16
CA ALA A 33 9.12 11.75 -14.49
C ALA A 33 8.47 12.08 -13.13
N SER A 34 7.17 11.82 -12.99
CA SER A 34 6.49 11.91 -11.70
C SER A 34 6.66 10.62 -10.92
N PRO A 35 7.10 10.64 -9.64
CA PRO A 35 7.20 9.46 -8.79
C PRO A 35 5.82 8.87 -8.44
N ARG A 36 4.73 9.56 -8.80
CA ARG A 36 3.35 9.16 -8.58
C ARG A 36 2.69 8.52 -9.80
N LEU A 37 3.45 8.26 -10.85
CA LEU A 37 2.97 7.61 -12.07
C LEU A 37 3.83 6.41 -12.40
N MET A 38 3.18 5.35 -12.83
CA MET A 38 3.84 4.15 -13.34
C MET A 38 3.09 3.65 -14.59
N GLN A 39 3.81 3.15 -15.56
CA GLN A 39 3.21 2.46 -16.70
C GLN A 39 3.40 0.97 -16.54
N LEU A 40 2.33 0.21 -16.69
CA LEU A 40 2.40 -1.25 -16.67
C LEU A 40 1.29 -1.87 -17.51
N GLN A 41 1.54 -3.11 -17.94
CA GLN A 41 0.55 -3.92 -18.64
C GLN A 41 -0.28 -4.71 -17.63
N LEU A 42 -1.59 -4.52 -17.66
CA LEU A 42 -2.56 -5.19 -16.80
C LEU A 42 -3.51 -6.06 -17.63
N ASN A 43 -4.00 -7.13 -17.02
CA ASN A 43 -5.01 -8.04 -17.54
C ASN A 43 -6.21 -8.08 -16.58
N GLU A 44 -7.29 -8.72 -17.00
CA GLU A 44 -8.47 -8.95 -16.15
C GLU A 44 -8.12 -9.73 -14.87
N GLU A 45 -7.17 -10.65 -14.96
CA GLU A 45 -6.67 -11.44 -13.81
C GLU A 45 -6.01 -10.57 -12.70
N ASP A 46 -5.58 -9.34 -13.06
CA ASP A 46 -4.94 -8.41 -12.13
C ASP A 46 -5.98 -7.60 -11.30
N LEU A 47 -7.25 -7.60 -11.69
CA LEU A 47 -8.30 -6.82 -11.02
C LEU A 47 -8.41 -7.07 -9.51
N PRO A 48 -8.33 -8.32 -9.00
CA PRO A 48 -8.34 -8.55 -7.56
C PRO A 48 -7.18 -7.84 -6.84
N ASN A 49 -5.97 -7.87 -7.41
CA ASN A 49 -4.80 -7.20 -6.84
C ASN A 49 -4.92 -5.67 -6.87
N ILE A 50 -5.55 -5.12 -7.90
CA ILE A 50 -5.86 -3.68 -7.97
C ILE A 50 -6.81 -3.28 -6.84
N SER A 51 -7.83 -4.09 -6.57
CA SER A 51 -8.87 -3.79 -5.59
C SER A 51 -8.36 -3.72 -4.15
N ILE A 52 -7.31 -4.49 -3.83
CA ILE A 52 -6.72 -4.54 -2.49
C ILE A 52 -5.61 -3.49 -2.28
N SER A 53 -5.12 -2.85 -3.34
CA SER A 53 -4.04 -1.88 -3.22
C SER A 53 -4.44 -0.66 -2.39
N SER A 54 -3.55 -0.25 -1.51
CA SER A 54 -3.62 1.00 -0.74
C SER A 54 -2.93 2.17 -1.47
N GLY A 55 -1.95 1.87 -2.31
CA GLY A 55 -1.13 2.85 -3.02
C GLY A 55 -1.74 3.34 -4.33
N ILE A 56 -2.54 2.51 -5.03
CA ILE A 56 -3.15 2.90 -6.30
C ILE A 56 -4.31 3.88 -6.06
N GLU A 57 -4.28 5.01 -6.75
CA GLU A 57 -5.33 6.02 -6.74
C GLU A 57 -6.29 5.86 -7.92
N ALA A 58 -5.76 5.68 -9.11
CA ALA A 58 -6.51 5.49 -10.35
C ALA A 58 -5.68 4.74 -11.41
N ILE A 59 -6.37 4.12 -12.35
CA ILE A 59 -5.75 3.46 -13.50
C ILE A 59 -6.39 4.02 -14.77
N PHE A 60 -5.56 4.46 -15.70
CA PHE A 60 -5.96 4.96 -17.01
C PHE A 60 -5.74 3.86 -18.06
N ASN A 61 -6.83 3.36 -18.63
CA ASN A 61 -6.79 2.40 -19.74
C ASN A 61 -6.39 3.14 -21.01
N ASN A 62 -5.37 2.64 -21.70
CA ASN A 62 -4.77 3.31 -22.87
C ASN A 62 -4.43 4.77 -22.57
N GLY A 63 -3.99 5.05 -21.33
CA GLY A 63 -3.73 6.41 -20.87
C GLY A 63 -2.52 7.03 -21.56
N GLU A 64 -2.54 8.35 -21.67
CA GLU A 64 -1.42 9.13 -22.16
C GLU A 64 -0.99 10.16 -21.12
N ASN A 65 0.32 10.43 -21.08
CA ASN A 65 0.90 11.50 -20.25
C ASN A 65 1.66 12.48 -21.14
N HIS A 66 1.33 13.77 -21.05
CA HIS A 66 1.94 14.81 -21.86
C HIS A 66 2.42 15.96 -21.01
N PRO A 67 3.59 16.56 -21.33
CA PRO A 67 4.02 17.84 -20.74
C PRO A 67 2.95 18.90 -20.95
N PHE A 68 2.67 19.69 -19.92
CA PHE A 68 1.70 20.76 -20.00
C PHE A 68 2.33 22.02 -20.62
N ASN A 69 1.87 22.41 -21.79
CA ASN A 69 2.22 23.68 -22.42
C ASN A 69 1.11 24.73 -22.22
N ASN A 70 -0.13 24.37 -22.58
CA ASN A 70 -1.34 25.16 -22.35
C ASN A 70 -2.58 24.28 -22.49
N VAL A 71 -3.72 24.79 -22.02
CA VAL A 71 -4.99 24.03 -22.00
C VAL A 71 -5.47 23.63 -23.40
N GLU A 72 -5.31 24.52 -24.39
CA GLU A 72 -5.81 24.24 -25.75
C GLU A 72 -4.97 23.16 -26.46
N SER A 73 -3.65 23.16 -26.25
CA SER A 73 -2.77 22.10 -26.75
C SER A 73 -3.17 20.73 -26.19
N ILE A 74 -3.31 20.62 -24.85
CA ILE A 74 -3.73 19.37 -24.23
C ILE A 74 -5.13 18.95 -24.67
N ARG A 75 -6.06 19.90 -24.80
CA ARG A 75 -7.42 19.63 -25.31
C ARG A 75 -7.40 19.05 -26.72
N SER A 76 -6.56 19.53 -27.61
CA SER A 76 -6.39 18.99 -28.95
C SER A 76 -5.88 17.54 -28.92
N ILE A 77 -4.90 17.25 -28.06
CA ILE A 77 -4.36 15.89 -27.90
C ILE A 77 -5.44 14.97 -27.34
N ILE A 78 -6.19 15.39 -26.31
CA ILE A 78 -7.32 14.62 -25.77
C ILE A 78 -8.37 14.34 -26.85
N LYS A 79 -8.66 15.31 -27.72
CA LYS A 79 -9.61 15.10 -28.82
C LYS A 79 -9.13 13.98 -29.76
N SER A 80 -7.88 14.01 -30.18
CA SER A 80 -7.27 12.97 -31.02
C SER A 80 -7.26 11.62 -30.33
N HIS A 81 -6.96 11.59 -29.01
CA HIS A 81 -7.04 10.36 -28.20
C HIS A 81 -8.44 9.77 -28.21
N LEU A 82 -9.48 10.60 -28.02
CA LEU A 82 -10.88 10.17 -28.00
C LEU A 82 -11.38 9.70 -29.37
N GLU A 83 -10.81 10.17 -30.48
CA GLU A 83 -11.10 9.68 -31.84
C GLU A 83 -10.62 8.22 -32.01
N VAL A 84 -9.53 7.83 -31.33
CA VAL A 84 -8.98 6.47 -31.33
C VAL A 84 -9.59 5.60 -30.25
N ASN A 85 -9.88 6.19 -29.09
CA ASN A 85 -10.46 5.53 -27.91
C ASN A 85 -11.82 6.16 -27.56
N PRO A 86 -12.86 5.99 -28.40
CA PRO A 86 -14.15 6.63 -28.18
C PRO A 86 -14.86 6.12 -26.93
N PRO A 87 -15.83 6.90 -26.38
CA PRO A 87 -16.73 6.39 -25.35
C PRO A 87 -17.52 5.18 -25.90
N ASN A 88 -17.86 4.26 -25.01
CA ASN A 88 -18.87 3.25 -25.33
C ASN A 88 -20.29 3.85 -25.27
N ASP A 89 -21.32 3.04 -25.51
CA ASP A 89 -22.73 3.49 -25.54
C ASP A 89 -23.31 3.86 -24.17
N GLU A 90 -22.54 3.66 -23.10
CA GLU A 90 -22.98 3.96 -21.73
C GLU A 90 -22.74 5.43 -21.36
N ALA A 91 -23.52 5.90 -20.38
CA ALA A 91 -23.38 7.26 -19.86
C ALA A 91 -21.99 7.48 -19.23
N CYS A 92 -21.40 8.62 -19.53
CA CYS A 92 -20.05 8.97 -19.10
C CYS A 92 -19.96 10.31 -18.38
N ALA A 93 -18.90 10.48 -17.60
CA ALA A 93 -18.50 11.76 -17.01
C ALA A 93 -17.00 11.99 -17.14
N VAL A 94 -16.59 13.25 -17.04
CA VAL A 94 -15.18 13.63 -16.92
C VAL A 94 -14.85 13.90 -15.46
N VAL A 95 -13.76 13.29 -14.96
CA VAL A 95 -13.26 13.50 -13.62
C VAL A 95 -11.85 14.10 -13.71
N ALA A 96 -11.67 15.28 -13.14
CA ALA A 96 -10.37 15.95 -13.10
C ALA A 96 -9.89 16.14 -11.67
N TRP A 97 -8.65 15.73 -11.40
CA TRP A 97 -8.00 15.96 -10.09
C TRP A 97 -6.54 16.39 -10.27
N LYS A 98 -5.84 16.62 -9.17
CA LYS A 98 -4.48 17.11 -9.19
C LYS A 98 -3.59 16.43 -8.18
N HIS A 99 -2.33 16.27 -8.53
CA HIS A 99 -1.26 16.00 -7.61
C HIS A 99 -0.56 17.32 -7.22
N GLY A 100 -0.29 17.48 -5.94
CA GLY A 100 0.22 18.73 -5.41
C GLY A 100 -0.81 19.89 -5.50
N ARG A 101 -0.32 21.09 -5.75
CA ARG A 101 -1.17 22.29 -5.93
C ARG A 101 -1.83 22.35 -7.31
N GLY A 102 -1.40 21.48 -8.24
CA GLY A 102 -1.76 21.53 -9.65
C GLY A 102 -0.91 22.53 -10.43
N ILE A 103 -1.27 22.77 -11.67
CA ILE A 103 -0.58 23.73 -12.55
C ILE A 103 -1.26 25.10 -12.43
N GLU A 104 -0.48 26.17 -12.28
CA GLU A 104 -0.99 27.53 -12.14
C GLU A 104 -1.87 27.94 -13.34
N GLY A 105 -2.97 28.61 -13.05
CA GLY A 105 -3.94 29.05 -14.07
C GLY A 105 -4.82 27.93 -14.63
N VAL A 106 -4.66 26.67 -14.21
CA VAL A 106 -5.48 25.54 -14.68
C VAL A 106 -6.59 25.20 -13.68
N SER A 107 -7.83 25.54 -14.05
CA SER A 107 -9.04 25.13 -13.31
C SER A 107 -9.44 23.71 -13.69
N ARG A 108 -9.50 22.82 -12.71
CA ARG A 108 -9.96 21.41 -12.88
C ARG A 108 -11.35 21.34 -13.49
N SER A 109 -12.30 22.07 -12.90
CA SER A 109 -13.70 22.05 -13.34
C SER A 109 -13.89 22.61 -14.73
N ALA A 110 -13.21 23.73 -15.06
CA ALA A 110 -13.26 24.30 -16.39
C ALA A 110 -12.62 23.37 -17.44
N PHE A 111 -11.54 22.67 -17.08
CA PHE A 111 -10.89 21.73 -17.99
C PHE A 111 -11.78 20.48 -18.19
N ALA A 112 -12.33 19.93 -17.12
CA ALA A 112 -13.29 18.81 -17.21
C ALA A 112 -14.50 19.19 -18.07
N GLY A 113 -15.07 20.37 -17.90
CA GLY A 113 -16.18 20.87 -18.71
C GLY A 113 -15.87 20.97 -20.18
N ARG A 114 -14.66 21.46 -20.55
CA ARG A 114 -14.23 21.52 -21.95
C ARG A 114 -14.09 20.14 -22.60
N VAL A 115 -13.56 19.16 -21.86
CA VAL A 115 -13.44 17.77 -22.35
C VAL A 115 -14.82 17.11 -22.39
N GLY A 116 -15.71 17.37 -21.43
CA GLY A 116 -17.11 16.96 -21.48
C GLY A 116 -17.84 17.47 -22.72
N GLY A 117 -17.54 18.70 -23.16
CA GLY A 117 -18.03 19.27 -24.41
C GLY A 117 -17.54 18.51 -25.64
N ILE A 118 -16.29 18.01 -25.66
CA ILE A 118 -15.77 17.15 -26.74
C ILE A 118 -16.57 15.85 -26.78
N LEU A 119 -16.72 15.16 -25.65
CA LEU A 119 -17.48 13.92 -25.55
C LEU A 119 -18.93 14.09 -26.01
N SER A 120 -19.61 15.18 -25.59
CA SER A 120 -20.95 15.51 -26.02
C SER A 120 -21.03 15.73 -27.53
N SER A 121 -20.05 16.41 -28.14
CA SER A 121 -20.00 16.63 -29.59
C SER A 121 -19.75 15.35 -30.40
N MET A 122 -19.21 14.31 -29.76
CA MET A 122 -19.04 12.96 -30.31
C MET A 122 -20.30 12.07 -30.12
N GLY A 123 -21.37 12.62 -29.53
CA GLY A 123 -22.61 11.90 -29.29
C GLY A 123 -22.67 11.13 -27.95
N ALA A 124 -21.67 11.27 -27.08
CA ALA A 124 -21.67 10.59 -25.79
C ALA A 124 -22.80 11.09 -24.88
N LYS A 125 -23.42 10.18 -24.15
CA LYS A 125 -24.38 10.48 -23.08
C LYS A 125 -23.65 10.97 -21.85
N ILE A 126 -23.80 12.24 -21.48
CA ILE A 126 -23.18 12.79 -20.29
C ILE A 126 -24.12 12.61 -19.08
N ASP A 127 -23.62 11.96 -18.03
CA ASP A 127 -24.30 11.84 -16.74
C ASP A 127 -23.28 12.08 -15.63
N LEU A 128 -23.48 13.16 -14.87
CA LEU A 128 -22.57 13.56 -13.79
C LEU A 128 -22.88 12.87 -12.45
N GLU A 129 -24.11 12.34 -12.30
CA GLU A 129 -24.57 11.72 -11.06
C GLU A 129 -24.31 10.21 -11.05
N HIS A 130 -24.67 9.52 -12.13
CA HIS A 130 -24.63 8.07 -12.25
C HIS A 130 -23.87 7.57 -13.50
N PRO A 131 -22.67 8.10 -13.80
CA PRO A 131 -21.92 7.65 -14.97
C PRO A 131 -21.48 6.19 -14.81
N LYS A 132 -21.49 5.45 -15.92
CA LYS A 132 -21.04 4.06 -16.00
C LYS A 132 -19.57 3.97 -16.40
N GLN A 133 -19.06 4.97 -17.10
CA GLN A 133 -17.66 5.11 -17.47
C GLN A 133 -17.17 6.53 -17.15
N ARG A 134 -15.88 6.67 -16.89
CA ARG A 134 -15.29 7.97 -16.57
C ARG A 134 -14.02 8.20 -17.37
N PHE A 135 -13.93 9.38 -17.98
CA PHE A 135 -12.70 9.86 -18.55
C PHE A 135 -11.95 10.67 -17.50
N GLY A 136 -10.75 10.22 -17.15
CA GLY A 136 -9.91 10.83 -16.13
C GLY A 136 -8.95 11.87 -16.69
N ILE A 137 -8.71 12.94 -15.94
CA ILE A 137 -7.69 13.96 -16.22
C ILE A 137 -6.95 14.23 -14.92
N LEU A 138 -5.68 13.86 -14.86
CA LEU A 138 -4.80 14.15 -13.72
C LEU A 138 -3.83 15.26 -14.11
N ILE A 139 -3.83 16.34 -13.34
CA ILE A 139 -2.93 17.48 -13.50
C ILE A 139 -1.84 17.33 -12.44
N ASP A 140 -0.61 17.03 -12.88
CA ASP A 140 0.51 16.81 -11.98
C ASP A 140 1.47 17.99 -11.94
N GLN A 141 1.60 18.59 -10.76
CA GLN A 141 2.53 19.70 -10.53
C GLN A 141 3.98 19.27 -10.58
N HIS A 142 4.29 18.06 -10.07
CA HIS A 142 5.66 17.59 -9.90
C HIS A 142 6.39 17.50 -11.26
N SER A 143 5.75 16.85 -12.22
CA SER A 143 6.29 16.69 -13.57
C SER A 143 5.79 17.74 -14.57
N ASN A 144 4.99 18.71 -14.13
CA ASN A 144 4.32 19.69 -14.98
C ASN A 144 3.66 19.03 -16.20
N SER A 145 2.86 18.00 -15.94
CA SER A 145 2.23 17.17 -16.98
C SER A 145 0.75 16.93 -16.74
N VAL A 146 0.07 16.47 -17.78
CA VAL A 146 -1.33 16.02 -17.70
C VAL A 146 -1.40 14.59 -18.18
N THR A 147 -1.98 13.72 -17.34
CA THR A 147 -2.32 12.34 -17.67
C THR A 147 -3.82 12.24 -17.93
N PHE A 148 -4.23 11.54 -18.96
CA PHE A 148 -5.64 11.34 -19.25
C PHE A 148 -5.90 9.98 -19.90
N GLY A 149 -7.16 9.54 -19.88
CA GLY A 149 -7.63 8.29 -20.44
C GLY A 149 -8.91 7.80 -19.76
N TRP A 150 -9.46 6.70 -20.27
CA TRP A 150 -10.60 6.04 -19.63
C TRP A 150 -10.16 5.36 -18.34
N LEU A 151 -10.89 5.62 -17.24
CA LEU A 151 -10.54 5.08 -15.94
C LEU A 151 -11.02 3.63 -15.80
N GLN A 152 -10.16 2.79 -15.23
CA GLN A 152 -10.57 1.50 -14.71
C GLN A 152 -11.41 1.75 -13.44
N GLY A 153 -12.65 1.29 -13.44
CA GLY A 153 -13.60 1.55 -12.35
C GLY A 153 -13.98 3.02 -12.23
N MET A 154 -14.14 3.51 -10.99
CA MET A 154 -14.76 4.80 -10.72
C MET A 154 -13.78 5.98 -10.57
N GLY A 155 -12.48 5.75 -10.76
CA GLY A 155 -11.45 6.78 -10.62
C GLY A 155 -10.98 6.99 -9.17
N PRO A 156 -10.40 8.16 -8.84
CA PRO A 156 -9.81 8.38 -7.54
C PRO A 156 -10.85 8.29 -6.44
N LYS A 157 -10.70 7.30 -5.56
CA LYS A 157 -11.56 7.08 -4.39
C LYS A 157 -10.75 7.12 -3.12
N GLY A 158 -11.42 7.42 -2.01
CA GLY A 158 -10.92 7.12 -0.69
C GLY A 158 -10.71 5.60 -0.53
N ASP A 159 -9.75 5.21 0.29
CA ASP A 159 -9.45 3.81 0.60
C ASP A 159 -10.12 3.32 1.89
N GLY A 160 -10.99 4.14 2.48
CA GLY A 160 -11.65 3.86 3.75
C GLY A 160 -10.71 3.86 4.96
N SER A 161 -9.44 4.26 4.80
CA SER A 161 -8.46 4.25 5.88
C SER A 161 -8.78 5.24 6.99
N VAL A 162 -9.44 6.35 6.66
CA VAL A 162 -9.83 7.39 7.63
C VAL A 162 -10.84 6.86 8.63
N GLU A 163 -11.82 6.13 8.15
CA GLU A 163 -12.90 5.53 8.94
C GLU A 163 -12.38 4.41 9.86
N ARG A 164 -11.26 3.78 9.51
CA ARG A 164 -10.64 2.68 10.26
C ARG A 164 -9.47 3.09 11.14
N ARG A 165 -9.22 4.39 11.31
CA ARG A 165 -8.14 4.89 12.20
C ARG A 165 -8.28 4.33 13.60
N ALA A 166 -7.14 4.15 14.26
CA ALA A 166 -7.08 3.57 15.60
C ALA A 166 -8.01 4.29 16.60
N SER A 167 -8.13 5.62 16.52
CA SER A 167 -9.01 6.42 17.37
C SER A 167 -10.51 6.18 17.16
N GLN A 168 -10.90 5.50 16.09
CA GLN A 168 -12.29 5.13 15.78
C GLN A 168 -12.63 3.70 16.24
N ARG A 169 -11.60 2.91 16.62
CA ARG A 169 -11.77 1.51 16.99
C ARG A 169 -12.30 1.36 18.41
N PRO A 170 -13.13 0.33 18.69
CA PRO A 170 -13.60 0.03 20.04
C PRO A 170 -12.47 -0.24 21.05
N PHE A 171 -11.43 -0.91 20.60
CA PHE A 171 -10.23 -1.16 21.39
C PHE A 171 -9.04 -0.38 20.82
N PHE A 172 -8.54 0.56 21.61
CA PHE A 172 -7.51 1.50 21.19
C PHE A 172 -6.29 1.47 22.11
N LYS A 173 -5.11 1.51 21.52
CA LYS A 173 -3.83 1.79 22.20
C LYS A 173 -3.10 2.91 21.43
N PRO A 174 -2.39 3.82 22.13
CA PRO A 174 -1.81 5.03 21.51
C PRO A 174 -0.81 4.77 20.39
N VAL A 175 -0.17 3.61 20.34
CA VAL A 175 0.87 3.23 19.38
C VAL A 175 0.34 2.45 18.16
N SER A 176 -0.98 2.39 17.99
CA SER A 176 -1.59 1.63 16.88
C SER A 176 -1.17 2.17 15.51
N LEU A 177 -1.01 1.26 14.55
CA LEU A 177 -0.57 1.58 13.20
C LEU A 177 -1.69 2.26 12.39
N GLU A 178 -1.30 3.18 11.50
CA GLU A 178 -2.22 3.82 10.55
C GLU A 178 -2.72 2.80 9.51
N PRO A 179 -4.04 2.70 9.24
CA PRO A 179 -4.61 1.63 8.40
C PRO A 179 -4.03 1.55 6.99
N ARG A 180 -3.71 2.69 6.38
CA ARG A 180 -3.12 2.72 5.04
C ARG A 180 -1.73 2.09 5.02
N LEU A 181 -0.91 2.40 6.04
CA LEU A 181 0.40 1.78 6.19
C LEU A 181 0.27 0.27 6.46
N ALA A 182 -0.68 -0.12 7.32
CA ALA A 182 -0.94 -1.52 7.60
C ALA A 182 -1.35 -2.30 6.34
N ARG A 183 -2.28 -1.78 5.52
CA ARG A 183 -2.69 -2.39 4.26
C ARG A 183 -1.52 -2.51 3.28
N LEU A 184 -0.73 -1.45 3.14
CA LEU A 184 0.43 -1.42 2.27
C LEU A 184 1.49 -2.44 2.70
N ALA A 185 1.79 -2.53 4.01
CA ALA A 185 2.71 -3.52 4.55
C ALA A 185 2.24 -4.96 4.28
N VAL A 186 0.95 -5.25 4.49
CA VAL A 186 0.33 -6.54 4.17
C VAL A 186 0.48 -6.88 2.68
N ASN A 187 0.23 -5.94 1.80
CA ASN A 187 0.36 -6.15 0.36
C ASN A 187 1.81 -6.33 -0.08
N LEU A 188 2.73 -5.55 0.52
CA LEU A 188 4.16 -5.64 0.24
C LEU A 188 4.73 -7.00 0.68
N ALA A 189 4.36 -7.49 1.88
CA ALA A 189 4.79 -8.79 2.38
C ALA A 189 4.14 -9.95 1.60
N GLY A 190 2.83 -9.85 1.33
CA GLY A 190 2.05 -10.93 0.76
C GLY A 190 2.12 -11.05 -0.76
N GLY A 191 2.48 -10.00 -1.47
CA GLY A 191 2.44 -9.99 -2.94
C GLY A 191 1.02 -10.15 -3.49
N PRO A 192 0.82 -10.84 -4.63
CA PRO A 192 -0.50 -11.08 -5.20
C PRO A 192 -1.46 -11.79 -4.22
N LEU A 193 -2.77 -11.52 -4.33
CA LEU A 193 -3.77 -12.03 -3.40
C LEU A 193 -3.76 -13.56 -3.27
N GLN A 194 -3.51 -14.26 -4.37
CA GLN A 194 -3.53 -15.72 -4.43
C GLN A 194 -2.23 -16.40 -3.95
N LYS A 195 -1.21 -15.64 -3.55
CA LYS A 195 0.10 -16.20 -3.19
C LYS A 195 0.09 -17.01 -1.90
N GLY A 196 -0.79 -16.71 -0.94
CA GLY A 196 -0.92 -17.42 0.32
C GLY A 196 -1.28 -16.54 1.51
N ALA A 197 -1.30 -17.14 2.69
CA ALA A 197 -1.64 -16.48 3.94
C ALA A 197 -0.54 -15.53 4.44
N ILE A 198 -0.93 -14.56 5.27
CA ILE A 198 -0.06 -13.63 6.00
C ILE A 198 0.02 -14.05 7.46
N LEU A 199 1.18 -13.90 8.07
CA LEU A 199 1.34 -14.00 9.51
C LEU A 199 1.63 -12.63 10.14
N ASP A 200 0.89 -12.31 11.19
CA ASP A 200 1.09 -11.17 12.09
C ASP A 200 1.39 -11.72 13.49
N PRO A 201 2.67 -11.96 13.85
CA PRO A 201 3.02 -12.69 15.07
C PRO A 201 2.97 -11.85 16.36
N MET A 202 2.79 -10.53 16.25
CA MET A 202 2.66 -9.59 17.38
C MET A 202 1.58 -8.55 17.09
N THR A 203 0.33 -9.04 17.01
CA THR A 203 -0.75 -8.28 16.37
C THR A 203 -1.25 -7.07 17.17
N GLY A 204 -1.03 -7.04 18.48
CA GLY A 204 -1.51 -5.96 19.33
C GLY A 204 -2.99 -5.68 19.14
N THR A 205 -3.34 -4.49 18.70
CA THR A 205 -4.74 -4.10 18.45
C THR A 205 -5.33 -4.62 17.13
N GLY A 206 -4.60 -5.47 16.39
CA GLY A 206 -5.05 -6.12 15.17
C GLY A 206 -4.90 -5.30 13.88
N GLY A 207 -3.99 -4.32 13.87
CA GLY A 207 -3.86 -3.39 12.74
C GLY A 207 -3.63 -4.07 11.38
N PHE A 208 -2.65 -4.94 11.27
CA PHE A 208 -2.35 -5.68 10.05
C PHE A 208 -3.42 -6.73 9.73
N ALA A 209 -3.84 -7.49 10.74
CA ALA A 209 -4.80 -8.57 10.57
C ALA A 209 -6.16 -8.07 10.06
N ILE A 210 -6.64 -6.93 10.56
CA ILE A 210 -7.86 -6.27 10.07
C ILE A 210 -7.73 -5.91 8.59
N GLU A 211 -6.62 -5.29 8.21
CA GLU A 211 -6.42 -4.87 6.82
C GLU A 211 -6.22 -6.08 5.88
N ALA A 212 -5.57 -7.15 6.34
CA ALA A 212 -5.47 -8.41 5.61
C ALA A 212 -6.84 -9.06 5.40
N ALA A 213 -7.63 -9.23 6.45
CA ALA A 213 -8.97 -9.82 6.38
C ALA A 213 -9.91 -9.02 5.49
N LEU A 214 -9.92 -7.68 5.60
CA LEU A 214 -10.72 -6.79 4.75
C LEU A 214 -10.29 -6.82 3.27
N SER A 215 -9.07 -7.23 2.97
CA SER A 215 -8.62 -7.44 1.58
C SER A 215 -8.93 -8.85 1.05
N GLY A 216 -9.56 -9.71 1.86
CA GLY A 216 -9.86 -11.09 1.48
C GLY A 216 -8.64 -12.02 1.52
N ARG A 217 -7.57 -11.63 2.22
CA ARG A 217 -6.40 -12.48 2.45
C ARG A 217 -6.61 -13.40 3.62
N ASP A 218 -6.16 -14.64 3.50
CA ASP A 218 -5.98 -15.50 4.66
C ASP A 218 -4.90 -14.88 5.57
N VAL A 219 -5.17 -14.88 6.87
CA VAL A 219 -4.27 -14.31 7.87
C VAL A 219 -4.34 -15.10 9.17
N VAL A 220 -3.17 -15.25 9.82
CA VAL A 220 -3.06 -15.70 11.19
C VAL A 220 -2.40 -14.59 11.98
N ALA A 221 -3.01 -14.21 13.10
CA ALA A 221 -2.53 -13.14 13.94
C ALA A 221 -2.39 -13.61 15.39
N LEU A 222 -1.20 -13.46 15.94
CA LEU A 222 -0.86 -13.92 17.29
C LEU A 222 -0.57 -12.74 18.20
N ASP A 223 -0.86 -12.90 19.47
CA ASP A 223 -0.33 -12.06 20.55
C ASP A 223 -0.17 -12.88 21.81
N LEU A 224 0.85 -12.59 22.61
CA LEU A 224 1.08 -13.24 23.89
C LEU A 224 0.02 -12.84 24.92
N ASP A 225 -0.47 -11.59 24.83
CA ASP A 225 -1.46 -11.01 25.70
C ASP A 225 -2.90 -11.32 25.23
N SER A 226 -3.62 -12.08 26.05
CA SER A 226 -5.02 -12.41 25.78
C SER A 226 -5.95 -11.19 25.72
N GLU A 227 -5.64 -10.08 26.44
CA GLU A 227 -6.40 -8.82 26.35
C GLU A 227 -6.29 -8.23 24.93
N MET A 228 -5.09 -8.26 24.33
CA MET A 228 -4.88 -7.82 22.96
C MET A 228 -5.71 -8.66 21.98
N ILE A 229 -5.75 -9.98 22.15
CA ILE A 229 -6.55 -10.87 21.30
C ILE A 229 -8.05 -10.55 21.38
N VAL A 230 -8.58 -10.33 22.58
CA VAL A 230 -9.99 -9.95 22.78
C VAL A 230 -10.28 -8.61 22.13
N GLY A 231 -9.42 -7.61 22.35
CA GLY A 231 -9.57 -6.28 21.77
C GLY A 231 -9.44 -6.26 20.25
N ALA A 232 -8.50 -7.02 19.70
CA ALA A 232 -8.31 -7.15 18.25
C ALA A 232 -9.52 -7.82 17.57
N LYS A 233 -10.12 -8.85 18.19
CA LYS A 233 -11.39 -9.46 17.72
C LYS A 233 -12.52 -8.42 17.67
N SER A 234 -12.70 -7.64 18.72
CA SER A 234 -13.71 -6.57 18.76
C SER A 234 -13.49 -5.53 17.64
N ASN A 235 -12.23 -5.17 17.37
CA ASN A 235 -11.89 -4.26 16.30
C ASN A 235 -12.20 -4.84 14.90
N LEU A 236 -11.95 -6.14 14.70
CA LEU A 236 -12.25 -6.81 13.44
C LEU A 236 -13.76 -6.87 13.19
N GLU A 237 -14.54 -7.25 14.18
CA GLU A 237 -16.01 -7.26 14.11
C GLU A 237 -16.57 -5.87 13.80
N TRP A 238 -16.05 -4.85 14.48
CA TRP A 238 -16.41 -3.46 14.22
C TRP A 238 -16.08 -3.04 12.77
N SER A 239 -15.01 -3.56 12.19
CA SER A 239 -14.63 -3.28 10.80
C SER A 239 -15.50 -3.99 9.75
N GLY A 240 -16.44 -4.84 10.18
CA GLY A 240 -17.37 -5.57 9.33
C GLY A 240 -16.91 -6.97 8.93
N SER A 241 -15.86 -7.50 9.56
CA SER A 241 -15.38 -8.88 9.34
C SER A 241 -15.62 -9.75 10.57
N THR A 242 -15.94 -11.02 10.35
CA THR A 242 -16.15 -12.04 11.41
C THR A 242 -15.14 -13.18 11.31
N ALA A 243 -14.07 -13.02 10.55
CA ALA A 243 -13.05 -14.04 10.38
C ALA A 243 -12.38 -14.39 11.72
N ASN A 244 -12.16 -15.69 11.98
CA ASN A 244 -11.44 -16.13 13.16
C ASN A 244 -9.94 -16.21 12.87
N VAL A 245 -9.26 -15.09 13.00
CA VAL A 245 -7.85 -14.92 12.61
C VAL A 245 -6.91 -14.68 13.80
N PHE A 246 -7.46 -14.40 15.00
CA PHE A 246 -6.69 -14.04 16.19
C PHE A 246 -6.56 -15.18 17.19
N PHE A 247 -5.33 -15.51 17.59
CA PHE A 247 -5.01 -16.59 18.51
C PHE A 247 -3.99 -16.12 19.54
N GLN A 248 -4.15 -16.55 20.79
CA GLN A 248 -3.10 -16.34 21.80
C GLN A 248 -1.91 -17.23 21.47
N GLY A 249 -0.71 -16.65 21.37
CA GLY A 249 0.49 -17.39 21.01
C GLY A 249 1.77 -16.60 21.24
N ASP A 250 2.89 -17.30 21.25
CA ASP A 250 4.21 -16.77 21.42
C ASP A 250 4.93 -16.63 20.06
N ALA A 251 5.26 -15.41 19.69
CA ALA A 251 5.98 -15.09 18.45
C ALA A 251 7.38 -15.74 18.38
N THR A 252 8.00 -16.03 19.50
CA THR A 252 9.29 -16.72 19.56
C THR A 252 9.15 -18.23 19.24
N ASN A 253 7.93 -18.76 19.22
CA ASN A 253 7.60 -20.14 18.87
C ASN A 253 6.33 -20.22 18.01
N VAL A 254 6.34 -19.54 16.88
CA VAL A 254 5.21 -19.42 15.95
C VAL A 254 4.62 -20.77 15.56
N LYS A 255 5.47 -21.74 15.21
CA LYS A 255 5.01 -23.07 14.76
C LYS A 255 4.15 -23.81 15.79
N ALA A 256 4.45 -23.63 17.08
CA ALA A 256 3.64 -24.22 18.15
C ALA A 256 2.38 -23.39 18.46
N SER A 257 2.37 -22.13 18.07
CA SER A 257 1.28 -21.18 18.34
C SER A 257 0.23 -21.13 17.21
N ILE A 258 0.57 -21.63 16.02
CA ILE A 258 -0.36 -21.68 14.89
C ILE A 258 -1.40 -22.79 15.11
N PRO A 259 -2.69 -22.50 14.87
CA PRO A 259 -3.73 -23.53 14.91
C PRO A 259 -3.46 -24.65 13.91
N THR A 260 -3.69 -25.90 14.30
CA THR A 260 -3.40 -27.09 13.47
C THR A 260 -4.28 -27.21 12.23
N ASP A 261 -5.44 -26.58 12.25
CA ASP A 261 -6.42 -26.49 11.15
C ASP A 261 -6.24 -25.24 10.27
N GLY A 262 -5.28 -24.38 10.62
CA GLY A 262 -4.93 -23.16 9.88
C GLY A 262 -3.74 -23.34 8.95
N PRO A 263 -3.36 -22.26 8.23
CA PRO A 263 -2.16 -22.24 7.38
C PRO A 263 -0.90 -22.58 8.18
N GLN A 264 -0.09 -23.50 7.67
CA GLN A 264 1.19 -23.90 8.29
C GLN A 264 2.41 -23.21 7.64
N THR A 265 2.21 -22.62 6.45
CA THR A 265 3.21 -21.83 5.73
C THR A 265 2.59 -20.52 5.27
N PHE A 266 3.41 -19.48 5.18
CA PHE A 266 2.97 -18.13 4.89
C PHE A 266 3.70 -17.54 3.70
N SER A 267 3.00 -16.72 2.91
CA SER A 267 3.57 -15.94 1.80
C SER A 267 4.26 -14.67 2.28
N GLY A 268 3.97 -14.21 3.49
CA GLY A 268 4.57 -13.00 4.05
C GLY A 268 4.35 -12.87 5.55
N ILE A 269 5.26 -12.17 6.17
CA ILE A 269 5.23 -11.79 7.58
C ILE A 269 5.13 -10.28 7.67
N VAL A 270 4.25 -9.78 8.52
CA VAL A 270 4.20 -8.37 8.92
C VAL A 270 4.48 -8.27 10.40
N LEU A 271 5.42 -7.42 10.79
CA LEU A 271 5.90 -7.34 12.17
C LEU A 271 6.11 -5.88 12.60
N ASP A 272 5.37 -5.44 13.62
CA ASP A 272 5.57 -4.18 14.35
C ASP A 272 5.79 -4.54 15.83
N PRO A 273 7.03 -4.91 16.24
CA PRO A 273 7.30 -5.42 17.57
C PRO A 273 7.11 -4.33 18.65
N PRO A 274 6.82 -4.71 19.90
CA PRO A 274 6.64 -3.74 20.98
C PRO A 274 7.96 -3.04 21.36
N TYR A 275 7.95 -1.69 21.42
CA TYR A 275 9.14 -0.86 21.71
C TYR A 275 9.07 -0.12 23.02
N GLY A 276 8.08 -0.36 23.87
CA GLY A 276 7.88 0.36 25.13
C GLY A 276 8.61 -0.28 26.32
N ARG A 277 8.89 0.53 27.37
CA ARG A 277 9.39 0.04 28.67
C ARG A 277 8.46 -0.96 29.36
N ASN A 278 7.24 -1.14 28.85
CA ASN A 278 6.19 -2.01 29.38
C ASN A 278 5.97 -3.25 28.51
N SER A 279 6.94 -3.67 27.68
CA SER A 279 6.85 -4.94 26.98
C SER A 279 6.80 -6.06 28.03
N GLN A 280 5.70 -6.80 28.09
CA GLN A 280 5.56 -7.96 28.97
C GLN A 280 6.49 -9.06 28.47
N GLY A 281 7.60 -9.29 29.16
CA GLY A 281 8.54 -10.35 28.84
C GLY A 281 9.88 -10.20 29.56
N SER A 282 10.59 -11.30 29.72
CA SER A 282 11.92 -11.37 30.35
C SER A 282 13.08 -11.11 29.37
N LEU A 283 12.79 -11.04 28.07
CA LEU A 283 13.78 -10.83 27.00
C LEU A 283 13.98 -9.33 26.76
N ASP A 284 15.20 -8.93 26.42
CA ASP A 284 15.46 -7.60 25.90
C ASP A 284 14.93 -7.47 24.45
N HIS A 285 14.90 -6.25 23.93
CA HIS A 285 14.32 -5.98 22.60
C HIS A 285 15.07 -6.71 21.46
N GLU A 286 16.38 -6.83 21.55
CA GLU A 286 17.19 -7.47 20.54
C GLU A 286 16.96 -8.98 20.52
N GLU A 287 17.00 -9.62 21.68
CA GLU A 287 16.79 -11.08 21.79
C GLU A 287 15.35 -11.46 21.43
N LEU A 288 14.34 -10.65 21.81
CA LEU A 288 12.96 -10.87 21.39
C LEU A 288 12.81 -10.80 19.89
N LEU A 289 13.37 -9.77 19.24
CA LEU A 289 13.34 -9.63 17.80
C LEU A 289 14.05 -10.80 17.11
N LYS A 290 15.24 -11.20 17.60
CA LYS A 290 15.99 -12.32 17.08
C LYS A 290 15.22 -13.64 17.12
N GLN A 291 14.67 -13.98 18.28
CA GLN A 291 13.89 -15.22 18.44
C GLN A 291 12.64 -15.22 17.55
N THR A 292 11.95 -14.06 17.45
CA THR A 292 10.79 -13.90 16.58
C THR A 292 11.17 -14.08 15.10
N LEU A 293 12.22 -13.41 14.64
CA LEU A 293 12.69 -13.54 13.25
C LEU A 293 13.08 -14.98 12.88
N LEU A 294 13.82 -15.66 13.78
CA LEU A 294 14.18 -17.07 13.63
C LEU A 294 12.94 -17.99 13.63
N SER A 295 11.94 -17.68 14.43
CA SER A 295 10.70 -18.44 14.48
C SER A 295 9.88 -18.25 13.21
N CYS A 296 9.75 -17.03 12.73
CA CYS A 296 9.05 -16.67 11.52
C CYS A 296 9.70 -17.26 10.25
N SER A 297 11.03 -17.30 10.16
CA SER A 297 11.72 -17.84 8.99
C SER A 297 11.46 -19.34 8.77
N LYS A 298 11.03 -20.09 9.81
CA LYS A 298 10.72 -21.52 9.73
C LYS A 298 9.35 -21.82 9.13
N VAL A 299 8.49 -20.83 8.98
CA VAL A 299 7.11 -20.95 8.46
C VAL A 299 6.92 -20.20 7.14
N VAL A 300 8.00 -19.75 6.53
CA VAL A 300 8.01 -19.07 5.22
C VAL A 300 8.96 -19.79 4.28
N GLU A 301 8.46 -20.19 3.10
CA GLU A 301 9.28 -20.88 2.09
C GLU A 301 9.81 -19.89 1.03
N ASN A 302 8.94 -19.10 0.44
CA ASN A 302 9.24 -18.13 -0.64
C ASN A 302 8.52 -16.81 -0.40
N GLY A 303 8.61 -16.30 0.82
CA GLY A 303 7.90 -15.11 1.24
C GLY A 303 8.80 -13.95 1.61
N ALA A 304 8.17 -12.89 2.07
CA ALA A 304 8.83 -11.69 2.50
C ALA A 304 8.45 -11.29 3.93
N LEU A 305 9.32 -10.54 4.56
CA LEU A 305 9.11 -9.87 5.84
C LEU A 305 8.95 -8.37 5.59
N VAL A 306 7.92 -7.79 6.15
CA VAL A 306 7.84 -6.34 6.37
C VAL A 306 7.95 -6.08 7.86
N LEU A 307 9.08 -5.52 8.26
CA LEU A 307 9.39 -5.16 9.65
C LEU A 307 9.28 -3.65 9.80
N ILE A 308 8.52 -3.18 10.79
CA ILE A 308 8.39 -1.75 11.10
C ILE A 308 9.12 -1.46 12.39
N LEU A 309 10.10 -0.55 12.34
CA LEU A 309 10.90 -0.16 13.50
C LEU A 309 10.75 1.34 13.80
N PRO A 310 10.76 1.76 15.06
CA PRO A 310 10.77 3.16 15.43
C PRO A 310 12.12 3.80 15.15
N SER A 311 12.07 5.04 14.72
CA SER A 311 13.27 5.85 14.45
C SER A 311 13.11 7.28 14.96
N GLU A 312 14.19 8.03 14.96
CA GLU A 312 14.12 9.48 15.12
C GLU A 312 13.20 10.11 14.08
N ALA A 313 12.58 11.24 14.44
CA ALA A 313 11.81 12.03 13.50
C ALA A 313 12.76 12.85 12.61
N ARG A 314 12.60 12.74 11.29
CA ARG A 314 13.36 13.51 10.29
C ARG A 314 12.44 13.98 9.16
N GLU A 315 12.81 15.07 8.52
CA GLU A 315 12.25 15.44 7.23
C GLU A 315 13.07 14.73 6.14
N LEU A 316 12.45 13.76 5.47
CA LEU A 316 13.06 12.98 4.39
C LEU A 316 12.18 13.00 3.14
N CYS A 317 12.82 12.80 2.00
CA CYS A 317 12.10 12.59 0.74
C CYS A 317 11.36 11.24 0.78
N LEU A 318 10.07 11.25 0.42
CA LEU A 318 9.23 10.06 0.38
C LEU A 318 9.09 9.47 -1.02
N GLU A 319 9.92 9.88 -1.97
CA GLU A 319 9.82 9.51 -3.38
C GLU A 319 10.74 8.35 -3.77
N SER A 320 11.68 7.99 -2.88
CA SER A 320 12.64 6.90 -3.10
C SER A 320 12.76 5.99 -1.88
N THR A 321 13.42 4.85 -2.06
CA THR A 321 13.94 4.03 -0.96
C THR A 321 15.06 4.78 -0.23
N LEU A 322 15.28 4.44 1.04
CA LEU A 322 16.38 5.03 1.82
C LEU A 322 17.75 4.55 1.31
N THR A 323 18.57 5.48 0.90
CA THR A 323 20.02 5.22 0.71
C THR A 323 20.69 5.07 2.07
N ALA A 324 21.91 4.52 2.10
CA ALA A 324 22.65 4.36 3.36
C ALA A 324 22.88 5.68 4.11
N GLU A 325 23.03 6.80 3.38
CA GLU A 325 23.24 8.14 3.93
C GLU A 325 21.93 8.78 4.47
N GLU A 326 20.79 8.38 3.91
CA GLU A 326 19.47 8.89 4.30
C GLU A 326 18.87 8.14 5.49
N ARG A 327 19.44 7.02 5.90
CA ARG A 327 18.93 6.18 6.97
C ARG A 327 18.81 6.95 8.29
N PRO A 328 17.61 7.03 8.89
CA PRO A 328 17.44 7.66 10.19
C PRO A 328 18.05 6.78 11.28
N GLN A 329 18.36 7.37 12.43
CA GLN A 329 18.76 6.60 13.60
C GLN A 329 17.56 5.78 14.11
N LEU A 330 17.74 4.46 14.21
CA LEU A 330 16.77 3.57 14.84
C LEU A 330 16.85 3.71 16.37
N ILE A 331 15.72 3.56 17.08
CA ILE A 331 15.69 3.81 18.52
C ILE A 331 16.41 2.71 19.30
N HIS A 332 16.34 1.46 18.86
CA HIS A 332 16.88 0.31 19.59
C HIS A 332 17.98 -0.46 18.87
N PHE A 333 18.33 -0.07 17.64
CA PHE A 333 19.28 -0.80 16.82
C PHE A 333 20.21 0.15 16.06
N GLN A 334 21.42 -0.35 15.75
CA GLN A 334 22.25 0.25 14.70
C GLN A 334 22.00 -0.49 13.38
N TRP A 335 22.06 0.21 12.24
CA TRP A 335 21.79 -0.40 10.93
C TRP A 335 22.66 -1.61 10.62
N PRO A 336 23.98 -1.59 10.82
CA PRO A 336 24.81 -2.76 10.55
C PRO A 336 24.48 -3.96 11.44
N GLU A 337 24.07 -3.72 12.69
CA GLU A 337 23.66 -4.75 13.64
C GLU A 337 22.34 -5.38 13.20
N LEU A 338 21.38 -4.55 12.78
CA LEU A 338 20.09 -4.99 12.30
C LEU A 338 20.22 -5.81 11.01
N GLU A 339 21.02 -5.38 10.03
CA GLU A 339 21.24 -6.13 8.80
C GLU A 339 21.90 -7.49 9.07
N ARG A 340 22.86 -7.54 9.99
CA ARG A 340 23.46 -8.80 10.44
C ARG A 340 22.44 -9.70 11.14
N LEU A 341 21.66 -9.13 12.05
CA LEU A 341 20.61 -9.85 12.77
C LEU A 341 19.57 -10.46 11.81
N LEU A 342 19.15 -9.71 10.80
CA LEU A 342 18.25 -10.22 9.75
C LEU A 342 18.89 -11.42 9.05
N LEU A 343 20.13 -11.29 8.61
CA LEU A 343 20.85 -12.36 7.89
C LEU A 343 21.05 -13.60 8.76
N ASP A 344 21.44 -13.43 10.02
CA ASP A 344 21.60 -14.51 10.99
C ASP A 344 20.27 -15.25 11.28
N CYS A 345 19.14 -14.58 11.03
CA CYS A 345 17.79 -15.13 11.14
C CYS A 345 17.18 -15.59 9.82
N ASN A 346 17.97 -15.81 8.77
CA ASN A 346 17.59 -16.22 7.42
C ASN A 346 16.75 -15.18 6.64
N TRP A 347 16.88 -13.90 6.96
CA TRP A 347 16.26 -12.81 6.22
C TRP A 347 17.32 -11.94 5.54
N LYS A 348 17.19 -11.73 4.23
CA LYS A 348 18.04 -10.83 3.46
C LYS A 348 17.37 -9.47 3.37
N TYR A 349 18.02 -8.45 3.92
CA TYR A 349 17.58 -7.05 3.72
C TYR A 349 17.57 -6.70 2.22
N GLU A 350 16.50 -6.09 1.75
CA GLU A 350 16.36 -5.64 0.36
C GLU A 350 16.20 -4.12 0.28
N ASP A 351 15.22 -3.54 0.96
CA ASP A 351 14.86 -2.12 0.88
C ASP A 351 14.35 -1.59 2.22
N ALA A 352 14.37 -0.26 2.37
CA ALA A 352 13.69 0.43 3.47
C ALA A 352 13.10 1.77 3.05
N TRP A 353 12.05 2.19 3.75
CA TRP A 353 11.35 3.47 3.56
C TRP A 353 11.09 4.12 4.91
N TYR A 354 11.14 5.45 4.93
CA TYR A 354 10.86 6.23 6.12
C TYR A 354 9.43 6.75 6.10
N VAL A 355 8.73 6.63 7.24
CA VAL A 355 7.38 7.15 7.45
C VAL A 355 7.40 8.11 8.64
N PHE A 356 7.12 9.39 8.40
CA PHE A 356 6.96 10.36 9.48
C PHE A 356 5.66 10.09 10.26
N VAL A 357 5.75 10.09 11.60
CA VAL A 357 4.59 9.90 12.49
C VAL A 357 4.22 11.21 13.18
N HIS A 358 5.16 11.80 13.93
CA HIS A 358 5.03 13.11 14.57
C HIS A 358 6.42 13.66 14.96
N GLY A 359 6.48 14.86 15.52
CA GLY A 359 7.74 15.58 15.75
C GLY A 359 8.81 14.89 16.59
N SER A 360 8.51 13.79 17.26
CA SER A 360 9.48 13.00 18.03
C SER A 360 9.57 11.52 17.60
N LEU A 361 8.84 11.10 16.57
CA LEU A 361 8.77 9.72 16.14
C LEU A 361 8.67 9.61 14.61
N GLY A 362 9.58 8.86 14.03
CA GLY A 362 9.49 8.26 12.72
C GLY A 362 9.34 6.75 12.79
N ARG A 363 9.02 6.13 11.69
CA ARG A 363 9.05 4.68 11.49
C ARG A 363 9.85 4.36 10.25
N VAL A 364 10.58 3.27 10.31
CA VAL A 364 11.24 2.69 9.14
C VAL A 364 10.52 1.41 8.79
N VAL A 365 10.04 1.32 7.56
CA VAL A 365 9.46 0.11 6.96
C VAL A 365 10.60 -0.61 6.27
N ILE A 366 10.96 -1.79 6.73
CA ILE A 366 12.04 -2.62 6.20
C ILE A 366 11.42 -3.79 5.46
N TYR A 367 11.88 -4.03 4.25
CA TYR A 367 11.51 -5.18 3.44
C TYR A 367 12.70 -6.14 3.35
N ALA A 368 12.45 -7.38 3.69
CA ALA A 368 13.42 -8.45 3.60
C ALA A 368 12.82 -9.68 2.94
N SER A 369 13.60 -10.37 2.12
CA SER A 369 13.24 -11.67 1.53
C SER A 369 13.81 -12.81 2.37
N ILE A 370 13.24 -14.02 2.26
CA ILE A 370 13.87 -15.20 2.85
C ILE A 370 15.23 -15.44 2.16
N ALA A 371 16.28 -15.61 2.95
CA ALA A 371 17.59 -15.86 2.39
C ALA A 371 17.63 -17.23 1.69
N PRO A 372 18.30 -17.35 0.50
CA PRO A 372 18.49 -18.64 -0.14
C PRO A 372 19.15 -19.62 0.83
N GLN A 373 18.59 -20.79 0.98
CA GLN A 373 19.28 -21.87 1.69
C GLN A 373 20.45 -22.33 0.83
N GLY A 374 21.68 -22.08 1.30
CA GLY A 374 22.92 -22.47 0.64
C GLY A 374 23.13 -23.98 0.56
#